data_e108570b56300b595bd0960c76ae09e1
#
_entry.id   e108570b56300b595bd0960c76ae09e1
#
_cell.length_a   1.000
_cell.length_b   1.000
_cell.length_c   1.000
_cell.angle_alpha   90.00
_cell.angle_beta   90.00
_cell.angle_gamma   90.00
#
_symmetry.space_group_name_H-M   'P 1'
#
loop_
_entity.id
_entity.type
_entity.pdbx_description
1 polymer ?
#
loop_
_entity_poly.entity_id
_entity_poly.type
_entity_poly.pdbx_seq_one_letter_code
_entity_poly.pdbx_strand_id
1 'polypeptide(L)'
;MQVSLENVGNLGRKLTVRIPAARLEDTIRNRVQDMGRNARLKGFRPGKVPTKVIEQRFGAQIRGEALSELIGSTFQEAVATEKLRPAVQPSIATSGKPDNGEIEYVATFEVMPEIGTIDVSGLEIVKQTAGVEDADVDTMIETLRMQRRSWNPVDRPARKDDMVLFEFSAQAADFRYPESATDRVGTIVGSNALFSELENLLIGHVVDDAFDKQLDFPSDFRIDGLAGKSANASFKIVRVQEPKLPELDAAFLAGFGVSEGGLERFREDVKANLERELSAALASRLKASAVERLIDAHASLELPQGLVDGEARELARQSTRDKRETVSHEP
;
A
#
# COMPACT_ATOMS: atom_id res chain seq x y z
N MET A 1 44.48 -4.85 10.51
CA MET A 1 43.50 -4.96 9.47
C MET A 1 44.06 -4.31 8.21
N GLN A 2 44.05 -5.00 7.08
CA GLN A 2 44.38 -4.43 5.77
C GLN A 2 43.11 -4.30 4.94
N VAL A 3 42.94 -3.17 4.27
CA VAL A 3 41.76 -2.87 3.48
C VAL A 3 42.22 -2.53 2.07
N SER A 4 41.55 -3.11 1.06
CA SER A 4 41.77 -2.79 -0.34
C SER A 4 40.39 -2.47 -0.98
N LEU A 5 40.29 -1.31 -1.60
CA LEU A 5 39.06 -0.83 -2.25
C LEU A 5 39.26 -0.84 -3.76
N GLU A 6 38.32 -1.50 -4.46
CA GLU A 6 38.21 -1.48 -5.92
C GLU A 6 36.87 -0.86 -6.33
N ASN A 7 36.89 0.04 -7.31
CA ASN A 7 35.68 0.58 -7.90
C ASN A 7 35.15 -0.37 -8.99
N VAL A 8 33.84 -0.68 -8.92
CA VAL A 8 33.13 -1.54 -9.88
C VAL A 8 32.06 -0.70 -10.56
N GLY A 9 32.37 -0.10 -11.70
CA GLY A 9 31.52 0.92 -12.30
C GLY A 9 31.48 2.22 -11.50
N ASN A 10 30.41 3.00 -11.64
CA ASN A 10 30.31 4.32 -11.02
C ASN A 10 29.94 4.20 -9.52
N LEU A 11 28.94 3.38 -9.18
CA LEU A 11 28.42 3.26 -7.83
C LEU A 11 28.91 2.00 -7.10
N GLY A 12 29.29 0.95 -7.82
CA GLY A 12 29.74 -0.30 -7.23
C GLY A 12 31.08 -0.17 -6.53
N ARG A 13 31.22 -0.82 -5.38
CA ARG A 13 32.46 -0.93 -4.61
C ARG A 13 32.69 -2.37 -4.21
N LYS A 14 33.93 -2.80 -4.32
CA LYS A 14 34.38 -4.09 -3.84
C LYS A 14 35.49 -3.85 -2.81
N LEU A 15 35.18 -4.18 -1.58
CA LEU A 15 36.04 -3.98 -0.43
C LEU A 15 36.61 -5.33 0.03
N THR A 16 37.91 -5.53 -0.13
CA THR A 16 38.61 -6.71 0.35
C THR A 16 39.28 -6.37 1.70
N VAL A 17 38.92 -7.11 2.73
CA VAL A 17 39.41 -6.89 4.10
C VAL A 17 40.11 -8.13 4.59
N ARG A 18 41.35 -7.96 5.08
CA ARG A 18 42.14 -9.00 5.72
C ARG A 18 42.27 -8.70 7.20
N ILE A 19 41.93 -9.69 8.01
CA ILE A 19 41.89 -9.61 9.47
C ILE A 19 42.81 -10.67 10.04
N PRO A 20 43.71 -10.36 10.99
CA PRO A 20 44.49 -11.38 11.69
C PRO A 20 43.58 -12.39 12.40
N ALA A 21 43.79 -13.68 12.18
CA ALA A 21 42.99 -14.75 12.77
C ALA A 21 42.97 -14.70 14.33
N ALA A 22 44.00 -14.13 14.94
CA ALA A 22 44.07 -13.90 16.38
C ALA A 22 42.84 -13.07 16.90
N ARG A 23 42.38 -12.08 16.14
CA ARG A 23 41.19 -11.28 16.54
C ARG A 23 39.90 -12.15 16.63
N LEU A 24 39.73 -13.13 15.73
CA LEU A 24 38.61 -14.06 15.80
C LEU A 24 38.76 -15.01 17.01
N GLU A 25 39.97 -15.51 17.25
CA GLU A 25 40.22 -16.42 18.39
C GLU A 25 39.96 -15.74 19.72
N ASP A 26 40.34 -14.46 19.87
CA ASP A 26 40.04 -13.68 21.05
C ASP A 26 38.52 -13.45 21.22
N THR A 27 37.83 -13.14 20.17
CA THR A 27 36.35 -12.99 20.19
C THR A 27 35.67 -14.31 20.58
N ILE A 28 36.10 -15.44 20.00
CA ILE A 28 35.62 -16.77 20.35
C ILE A 28 35.87 -17.08 21.83
N ARG A 29 37.08 -16.83 22.31
CA ARG A 29 37.46 -17.08 23.71
C ARG A 29 36.60 -16.31 24.69
N ASN A 30 36.36 -15.03 24.40
CA ASN A 30 35.50 -14.19 25.23
C ASN A 30 34.06 -14.70 25.25
N ARG A 31 33.49 -15.05 24.09
CA ARG A 31 32.13 -15.61 24.00
C ARG A 31 32.00 -16.96 24.71
N VAL A 32 32.98 -17.84 24.58
CA VAL A 32 32.99 -19.13 25.29
C VAL A 32 33.00 -18.91 26.81
N GLN A 33 33.77 -17.92 27.30
CA GLN A 33 33.80 -17.57 28.72
C GLN A 33 32.45 -17.01 29.21
N ASP A 34 31.85 -16.09 28.43
CA ASP A 34 30.57 -15.46 28.77
C ASP A 34 29.42 -16.49 28.74
N MET A 35 29.42 -17.37 27.73
CA MET A 35 28.45 -18.47 27.68
C MET A 35 28.63 -19.45 28.83
N GLY A 36 29.89 -19.75 29.24
CA GLY A 36 30.18 -20.58 30.38
C GLY A 36 29.65 -20.02 31.71
N ARG A 37 29.61 -18.69 31.85
CA ARG A 37 29.04 -18.00 33.02
C ARG A 37 27.51 -18.02 33.04
N ASN A 38 26.85 -17.99 31.87
CA ASN A 38 25.42 -17.82 31.74
C ASN A 38 24.66 -19.11 31.37
N ALA A 39 25.34 -20.13 30.85
CA ALA A 39 24.71 -21.36 30.38
C ALA A 39 24.14 -22.20 31.52
N ARG A 40 22.94 -22.73 31.31
CA ARG A 40 22.29 -23.72 32.18
C ARG A 40 22.32 -25.08 31.47
N LEU A 41 23.28 -25.90 31.77
CA LEU A 41 23.40 -27.25 31.19
C LEU A 41 23.11 -28.32 32.24
N LYS A 42 22.33 -29.35 31.84
CA LYS A 42 22.10 -30.53 32.69
C LYS A 42 23.40 -31.18 33.11
N GLY A 43 23.62 -31.36 34.40
CA GLY A 43 24.79 -31.94 34.99
C GLY A 43 25.84 -30.93 35.47
N PHE A 44 25.63 -29.64 35.29
CA PHE A 44 26.54 -28.58 35.77
C PHE A 44 25.80 -27.52 36.58
N ARG A 45 26.49 -27.00 37.60
CA ARG A 45 25.99 -25.87 38.38
C ARG A 45 26.01 -24.63 37.50
N PRO A 46 24.93 -23.79 37.47
CA PRO A 46 24.90 -22.53 36.73
C PRO A 46 26.13 -21.68 37.00
N GLY A 47 26.78 -21.20 35.94
CA GLY A 47 28.01 -20.39 36.02
C GLY A 47 29.31 -21.17 36.27
N LYS A 48 29.30 -22.50 36.31
CA LYS A 48 30.45 -23.36 36.51
C LYS A 48 30.64 -24.43 35.42
N VAL A 49 30.13 -24.16 34.22
CA VAL A 49 30.31 -25.03 33.05
C VAL A 49 31.75 -24.89 32.53
N PRO A 50 32.53 -25.99 32.42
CA PRO A 50 33.87 -25.91 31.85
C PRO A 50 33.83 -25.45 30.39
N THR A 51 34.79 -24.58 29.99
CA THR A 51 34.91 -24.02 28.65
C THR A 51 34.98 -25.12 27.57
N LYS A 52 35.71 -26.23 27.82
CA LYS A 52 35.79 -27.38 26.92
C LYS A 52 34.40 -27.98 26.58
N VAL A 53 33.49 -28.00 27.55
CA VAL A 53 32.10 -28.53 27.33
C VAL A 53 31.30 -27.57 26.46
N ILE A 54 31.47 -26.25 26.67
CA ILE A 54 30.86 -25.21 25.84
C ILE A 54 31.36 -25.30 24.40
N GLU A 55 32.70 -25.39 24.22
CA GLU A 55 33.32 -25.52 22.91
C GLU A 55 32.85 -26.79 22.15
N GLN A 56 32.76 -27.92 22.83
CA GLN A 56 32.29 -29.15 22.21
C GLN A 56 30.82 -29.09 21.76
N ARG A 57 29.96 -28.43 22.55
CA ARG A 57 28.51 -28.36 22.24
C ARG A 57 28.14 -27.21 21.34
N PHE A 58 28.76 -26.07 21.50
CA PHE A 58 28.37 -24.80 20.87
C PHE A 58 29.48 -24.17 20.03
N GLY A 59 30.66 -24.82 19.93
CA GLY A 59 31.84 -24.21 19.28
C GLY A 59 31.59 -23.78 17.83
N ALA A 60 30.90 -24.59 17.05
CA ALA A 60 30.56 -24.23 15.66
C ALA A 60 29.63 -22.99 15.58
N GLN A 61 28.62 -22.95 16.44
CA GLN A 61 27.70 -21.79 16.52
C GLN A 61 28.42 -20.53 16.98
N ILE A 62 29.22 -20.62 18.08
CA ILE A 62 30.00 -19.52 18.64
C ILE A 62 30.98 -18.97 17.59
N ARG A 63 31.63 -19.85 16.82
CA ARG A 63 32.57 -19.46 15.77
C ARG A 63 31.84 -18.72 14.64
N GLY A 64 30.69 -19.21 14.21
CA GLY A 64 29.86 -18.56 13.19
C GLY A 64 29.40 -17.17 13.61
N GLU A 65 28.91 -17.05 14.84
CA GLU A 65 28.45 -15.78 15.41
C GLU A 65 29.62 -14.80 15.60
N ALA A 66 30.76 -15.26 16.13
CA ALA A 66 31.94 -14.44 16.32
C ALA A 66 32.52 -13.94 14.98
N LEU A 67 32.49 -14.79 13.95
CA LEU A 67 32.93 -14.42 12.61
C LEU A 67 32.00 -13.35 12.01
N SER A 68 30.69 -13.53 12.13
CA SER A 68 29.70 -12.55 11.64
C SER A 68 29.83 -11.20 12.34
N GLU A 69 30.04 -11.20 13.65
CA GLU A 69 30.26 -9.98 14.43
C GLU A 69 31.57 -9.27 14.04
N LEU A 70 32.65 -10.05 13.88
CA LEU A 70 33.95 -9.52 13.47
C LEU A 70 33.89 -8.92 12.07
N ILE A 71 33.23 -9.59 11.12
CA ILE A 71 33.03 -9.07 9.77
C ILE A 71 32.21 -7.78 9.83
N GLY A 72 31.08 -7.76 10.57
CA GLY A 72 30.23 -6.58 10.72
C GLY A 72 30.99 -5.38 11.28
N SER A 73 31.74 -5.58 12.38
CA SER A 73 32.49 -4.50 13.01
C SER A 73 33.65 -3.98 12.15
N THR A 74 34.39 -4.88 11.49
CA THR A 74 35.50 -4.48 10.62
C THR A 74 35.02 -3.88 9.29
N PHE A 75 33.87 -4.28 8.78
CA PHE A 75 33.24 -3.62 7.65
C PHE A 75 32.88 -2.17 7.99
N GLN A 76 32.22 -1.94 9.14
CA GLN A 76 31.91 -0.58 9.61
C GLN A 76 33.13 0.28 9.78
N GLU A 77 34.21 -0.28 10.37
CA GLU A 77 35.50 0.39 10.54
C GLU A 77 36.11 0.77 9.17
N ALA A 78 36.10 -0.15 8.20
CA ALA A 78 36.62 0.07 6.87
C ALA A 78 35.80 1.12 6.09
N VAL A 79 34.47 1.04 6.12
CA VAL A 79 33.55 2.01 5.49
C VAL A 79 33.77 3.42 6.06
N ALA A 80 33.93 3.54 7.38
CA ALA A 80 34.22 4.83 8.03
C ALA A 80 35.57 5.39 7.64
N THR A 81 36.63 4.53 7.57
CA THR A 81 37.97 4.95 7.18
C THR A 81 38.02 5.43 5.74
N GLU A 82 37.38 4.73 4.82
CA GLU A 82 37.31 5.07 3.40
C GLU A 82 36.24 6.13 3.09
N LYS A 83 35.52 6.62 4.11
CA LYS A 83 34.44 7.63 3.99
C LYS A 83 33.33 7.22 2.99
N LEU A 84 33.06 5.93 2.89
CA LEU A 84 32.03 5.41 1.99
C LEU A 84 30.63 5.52 2.61
N ARG A 85 29.61 5.61 1.77
CA ARG A 85 28.20 5.64 2.19
C ARG A 85 27.44 4.52 1.47
N PRO A 86 27.47 3.27 1.99
CA PRO A 86 26.73 2.17 1.38
C PRO A 86 25.23 2.51 1.23
N ALA A 87 24.68 2.24 0.07
CA ALA A 87 23.25 2.46 -0.22
C ALA A 87 22.36 1.35 0.35
N VAL A 88 22.88 0.12 0.36
CA VAL A 88 22.23 -1.09 0.88
C VAL A 88 23.21 -1.96 1.64
N GLN A 89 22.72 -3.00 2.30
CA GLN A 89 23.58 -3.97 2.95
C GLN A 89 24.52 -4.65 1.94
N PRO A 90 25.83 -4.82 2.28
CA PRO A 90 26.78 -5.45 1.40
C PRO A 90 26.49 -6.95 1.20
N SER A 91 26.83 -7.45 0.02
CA SER A 91 26.98 -8.89 -0.18
C SER A 91 28.38 -9.29 0.26
N ILE A 92 28.48 -10.19 1.24
CA ILE A 92 29.75 -10.60 1.82
C ILE A 92 30.08 -12.02 1.40
N ALA A 93 31.23 -12.20 0.75
CA ALA A 93 31.83 -13.48 0.46
C ALA A 93 33.09 -13.67 1.32
N THR A 94 33.19 -14.80 2.03
CA THR A 94 34.34 -15.11 2.89
C THR A 94 34.88 -16.48 2.53
N SER A 95 36.19 -16.66 2.60
CA SER A 95 36.87 -17.95 2.47
C SER A 95 36.54 -18.90 3.64
N GLY A 96 36.05 -18.36 4.76
CA GLY A 96 35.66 -19.12 5.96
C GLY A 96 36.82 -19.82 6.69
N LYS A 97 37.97 -19.93 6.07
CA LYS A 97 39.18 -20.52 6.66
C LYS A 97 40.29 -19.50 6.63
N PRO A 98 41.09 -19.43 7.74
CA PRO A 98 42.30 -18.61 7.75
C PRO A 98 43.30 -19.14 6.72
N ASP A 99 43.78 -18.25 5.85
CA ASP A 99 44.93 -18.52 5.00
C ASP A 99 46.11 -17.68 5.51
N ASN A 100 47.26 -18.30 5.67
CA ASN A 100 48.48 -17.68 6.22
C ASN A 100 48.26 -16.93 7.56
N GLY A 101 47.29 -17.37 8.40
CA GLY A 101 46.99 -16.72 9.68
C GLY A 101 46.09 -15.49 9.58
N GLU A 102 45.50 -15.26 8.42
CA GLU A 102 44.55 -14.17 8.16
C GLU A 102 43.21 -14.70 7.67
N ILE A 103 42.15 -13.97 7.97
CA ILE A 103 40.80 -14.18 7.44
C ILE A 103 40.55 -13.11 6.40
N GLU A 104 40.22 -13.52 5.19
CA GLU A 104 39.87 -12.60 4.12
C GLU A 104 38.37 -12.68 3.84
N TYR A 105 37.74 -11.52 3.71
CA TYR A 105 36.41 -11.42 3.15
C TYR A 105 36.34 -10.31 2.11
N VAL A 106 35.41 -10.46 1.19
CA VAL A 106 35.11 -9.49 0.14
C VAL A 106 33.66 -9.02 0.32
N ALA A 107 33.50 -7.72 0.54
CA ALA A 107 32.20 -7.06 0.60
C ALA A 107 31.95 -6.31 -0.71
N THR A 108 30.86 -6.65 -1.41
CA THR A 108 30.43 -5.96 -2.62
C THR A 108 29.15 -5.20 -2.31
N PHE A 109 29.12 -3.92 -2.61
CA PHE A 109 27.98 -3.03 -2.34
C PHE A 109 28.01 -1.83 -3.29
N GLU A 110 26.88 -1.14 -3.37
CA GLU A 110 26.76 0.15 -4.06
C GLU A 110 26.78 1.29 -3.06
N VAL A 111 27.38 2.40 -3.44
CA VAL A 111 27.38 3.64 -2.64
C VAL A 111 26.32 4.59 -3.12
N MET A 112 25.89 5.49 -2.22
CA MET A 112 25.02 6.61 -2.60
C MET A 112 25.75 7.51 -3.59
N PRO A 113 25.09 7.95 -4.69
CA PRO A 113 25.66 8.92 -5.61
C PRO A 113 25.92 10.25 -4.90
N GLU A 114 26.98 10.93 -5.28
CA GLU A 114 27.21 12.31 -4.86
C GLU A 114 26.33 13.23 -5.71
N ILE A 115 25.25 13.73 -5.11
CA ILE A 115 24.40 14.73 -5.74
C ILE A 115 25.04 16.10 -5.47
N GLY A 116 25.60 16.71 -6.51
CA GLY A 116 26.14 18.06 -6.45
C GLY A 116 25.07 19.12 -6.15
N THR A 117 25.39 20.37 -6.36
CA THR A 117 24.40 21.46 -6.24
C THR A 117 23.35 21.32 -7.34
N ILE A 118 22.08 21.17 -6.94
CA ILE A 118 20.96 21.10 -7.87
C ILE A 118 20.68 22.50 -8.39
N ASP A 119 20.86 22.72 -9.69
CA ASP A 119 20.48 23.96 -10.35
C ASP A 119 19.00 23.90 -10.76
N VAL A 120 18.19 24.73 -10.13
CA VAL A 120 16.75 24.84 -10.39
C VAL A 120 16.39 26.08 -11.24
N SER A 121 17.37 26.91 -11.62
CA SER A 121 17.14 28.20 -12.30
C SER A 121 16.51 28.05 -13.68
N GLY A 122 16.70 26.92 -14.34
CA GLY A 122 16.13 26.60 -15.65
C GLY A 122 14.81 25.82 -15.61
N LEU A 123 14.25 25.54 -14.43
CA LEU A 123 13.04 24.73 -14.33
C LEU A 123 11.78 25.61 -14.48
N GLU A 124 11.01 25.34 -15.52
CA GLU A 124 9.69 25.97 -15.72
C GLU A 124 8.59 25.08 -15.15
N ILE A 125 7.82 25.60 -14.20
CA ILE A 125 6.72 24.94 -13.55
C ILE A 125 5.43 25.71 -13.80
N VAL A 126 4.44 25.07 -14.42
CA VAL A 126 3.13 25.68 -14.66
C VAL A 126 2.29 25.59 -13.40
N LYS A 127 2.04 26.75 -12.76
CA LYS A 127 1.13 26.84 -11.62
C LYS A 127 -0.31 26.94 -12.13
N GLN A 128 -1.10 25.88 -11.92
CA GLN A 128 -2.53 25.90 -12.18
C GLN A 128 -3.25 26.76 -11.15
N THR A 129 -4.23 27.54 -11.59
CA THR A 129 -5.11 28.34 -10.73
C THR A 129 -6.56 28.05 -11.06
N ALA A 130 -7.38 27.97 -10.04
CA ALA A 130 -8.84 27.84 -10.14
C ALA A 130 -9.48 28.57 -8.97
N GLY A 131 -10.75 28.91 -9.08
CA GLY A 131 -11.56 29.48 -8.02
C GLY A 131 -12.82 28.65 -7.81
N VAL A 132 -13.45 28.79 -6.66
CA VAL A 132 -14.75 28.22 -6.36
C VAL A 132 -15.83 29.24 -6.73
N GLU A 133 -16.73 28.85 -7.63
CA GLU A 133 -17.86 29.66 -8.05
C GLU A 133 -19.12 29.28 -7.26
N ASP A 134 -20.15 30.13 -7.30
CA ASP A 134 -21.43 29.84 -6.61
C ASP A 134 -22.14 28.60 -7.17
N ALA A 135 -21.94 28.32 -8.46
CA ALA A 135 -22.43 27.08 -9.10
C ALA A 135 -21.82 25.80 -8.51
N ASP A 136 -20.56 25.86 -8.11
CA ASP A 136 -19.88 24.72 -7.43
C ASP A 136 -20.48 24.48 -6.05
N VAL A 137 -20.77 25.58 -5.33
CA VAL A 137 -21.43 25.54 -4.03
C VAL A 137 -22.84 24.93 -4.15
N ASP A 138 -23.62 25.35 -5.16
CA ASP A 138 -24.94 24.79 -5.41
C ASP A 138 -24.86 23.30 -5.74
N THR A 139 -23.93 22.89 -6.58
CA THR A 139 -23.69 21.48 -6.94
C THR A 139 -23.33 20.65 -5.72
N MET A 140 -22.48 21.17 -4.85
CA MET A 140 -22.10 20.49 -3.60
C MET A 140 -23.30 20.35 -2.66
N ILE A 141 -24.10 21.40 -2.49
CA ILE A 141 -25.30 21.36 -1.65
C ILE A 141 -26.28 20.29 -2.17
N GLU A 142 -26.51 20.22 -3.48
CA GLU A 142 -27.36 19.17 -4.07
C GLU A 142 -26.77 17.76 -3.85
N THR A 143 -25.46 17.63 -3.94
CA THR A 143 -24.77 16.36 -3.61
C THR A 143 -24.98 15.95 -2.15
N LEU A 144 -24.87 16.90 -1.22
CA LEU A 144 -25.15 16.66 0.21
C LEU A 144 -26.63 16.31 0.46
N ARG A 145 -27.56 16.93 -0.26
CA ARG A 145 -28.99 16.57 -0.22
C ARG A 145 -29.22 15.16 -0.74
N MET A 146 -28.57 14.79 -1.85
CA MET A 146 -28.65 13.44 -2.43
C MET A 146 -28.11 12.38 -1.48
N GLN A 147 -27.04 12.65 -0.73
CA GLN A 147 -26.51 11.74 0.29
C GLN A 147 -27.45 11.53 1.48
N ARG A 148 -28.27 12.55 1.80
CA ARG A 148 -29.25 12.53 2.91
C ARG A 148 -30.69 12.25 2.43
N ARG A 149 -30.88 11.79 1.17
CA ARG A 149 -32.20 11.46 0.64
C ARG A 149 -32.86 10.34 1.45
N SER A 150 -34.18 10.44 1.57
CA SER A 150 -35.06 9.36 2.01
C SER A 150 -35.71 8.68 0.81
N TRP A 151 -36.37 7.56 1.04
CA TRP A 151 -36.94 6.74 -0.02
C TRP A 151 -38.45 6.59 0.20
N ASN A 152 -39.25 7.01 -0.77
CA ASN A 152 -40.68 6.84 -0.75
C ASN A 152 -41.10 5.69 -1.67
N PRO A 153 -41.89 4.70 -1.20
CA PRO A 153 -42.44 3.67 -2.07
C PRO A 153 -43.36 4.29 -3.12
N VAL A 154 -43.30 3.74 -4.34
CA VAL A 154 -44.12 4.18 -5.46
C VAL A 154 -44.64 2.99 -6.24
N ASP A 155 -45.88 3.13 -6.79
CA ASP A 155 -46.55 2.08 -7.58
C ASP A 155 -46.45 2.35 -9.10
N ARG A 156 -45.43 3.08 -9.53
CA ARG A 156 -45.12 3.37 -10.92
C ARG A 156 -43.93 2.55 -11.43
N PRO A 157 -43.73 2.45 -12.76
CA PRO A 157 -42.54 1.85 -13.31
C PRO A 157 -41.26 2.51 -12.80
N ALA A 158 -40.23 1.68 -12.52
CA ALA A 158 -38.93 2.11 -12.07
C ALA A 158 -38.25 3.01 -13.11
N ARG A 159 -37.58 4.05 -12.64
CA ARG A 159 -36.84 5.04 -13.44
C ARG A 159 -35.41 5.14 -12.96
N LYS A 160 -34.61 5.84 -13.72
CA LYS A 160 -33.25 6.23 -13.26
C LYS A 160 -33.37 6.96 -11.93
N ASP A 161 -32.39 6.71 -11.05
CA ASP A 161 -32.24 7.22 -9.68
C ASP A 161 -33.25 6.65 -8.65
N ASP A 162 -34.21 5.78 -9.04
CA ASP A 162 -35.03 5.05 -8.11
C ASP A 162 -34.22 3.92 -7.42
N MET A 163 -34.56 3.65 -6.16
CA MET A 163 -34.08 2.47 -5.46
C MET A 163 -35.03 1.30 -5.77
N VAL A 164 -34.50 0.24 -6.33
CA VAL A 164 -35.27 -0.97 -6.66
C VAL A 164 -34.75 -2.12 -5.81
N LEU A 165 -35.64 -2.73 -5.04
CA LEU A 165 -35.41 -3.99 -4.33
C LEU A 165 -36.05 -5.12 -5.16
N PHE A 166 -35.26 -6.13 -5.48
CA PHE A 166 -35.70 -7.26 -6.30
C PHE A 166 -35.14 -8.58 -5.78
N GLU A 167 -35.88 -9.67 -6.02
CA GLU A 167 -35.34 -11.01 -5.83
C GLU A 167 -34.60 -11.41 -7.10
N PHE A 168 -33.42 -11.99 -6.90
CA PHE A 168 -32.49 -12.32 -7.95
C PHE A 168 -32.06 -13.78 -7.85
N SER A 169 -31.99 -14.47 -8.97
CA SER A 169 -31.27 -15.73 -9.12
C SER A 169 -30.66 -15.81 -10.52
N ALA A 170 -29.53 -16.51 -10.65
CA ALA A 170 -28.86 -16.68 -11.92
C ALA A 170 -28.38 -18.12 -12.11
N GLN A 171 -28.54 -18.65 -13.33
CA GLN A 171 -28.15 -20.00 -13.71
C GLN A 171 -27.18 -19.93 -14.90
N ALA A 172 -25.90 -20.22 -14.65
CA ALA A 172 -24.93 -20.53 -15.69
C ALA A 172 -24.93 -22.03 -16.00
N ALA A 173 -24.13 -22.48 -16.97
CA ALA A 173 -24.12 -23.89 -17.38
C ALA A 173 -23.77 -24.86 -16.24
N ASP A 174 -22.86 -24.44 -15.38
CA ASP A 174 -22.24 -25.22 -14.31
C ASP A 174 -22.40 -24.63 -12.90
N PHE A 175 -23.12 -23.51 -12.79
CA PHE A 175 -23.24 -22.76 -11.53
C PHE A 175 -24.61 -22.11 -11.39
N ARG A 176 -25.18 -22.20 -10.19
CA ARG A 176 -26.41 -21.52 -9.82
C ARG A 176 -26.20 -20.60 -8.61
N TYR A 177 -26.71 -19.40 -8.69
CA TYR A 177 -26.71 -18.46 -7.57
C TYR A 177 -28.13 -17.94 -7.31
N PRO A 178 -28.55 -17.88 -6.05
CA PRO A 178 -28.00 -18.64 -4.93
C PRO A 178 -28.29 -20.15 -5.09
N GLU A 179 -27.58 -21.02 -4.37
CA GLU A 179 -27.74 -22.48 -4.46
C GLU A 179 -29.18 -22.93 -4.17
N SER A 180 -29.81 -22.25 -3.22
CA SER A 180 -31.23 -22.49 -2.86
C SER A 180 -31.96 -21.19 -2.68
N ALA A 181 -33.19 -21.10 -3.20
CA ALA A 181 -34.07 -19.94 -3.16
C ALA A 181 -33.61 -18.77 -4.07
N THR A 182 -34.01 -17.54 -3.73
CA THR A 182 -33.65 -16.30 -4.40
C THR A 182 -32.97 -15.38 -3.40
N ASP A 183 -32.01 -14.57 -3.86
CA ASP A 183 -31.41 -13.52 -3.04
C ASP A 183 -32.16 -12.21 -3.22
N ARG A 184 -32.19 -11.36 -2.19
CA ARG A 184 -32.78 -10.04 -2.24
C ARG A 184 -31.70 -8.99 -2.41
N VAL A 185 -31.73 -8.33 -3.54
CA VAL A 185 -30.73 -7.32 -3.91
C VAL A 185 -31.41 -5.97 -4.05
N GLY A 186 -30.81 -4.94 -3.49
CA GLY A 186 -31.23 -3.55 -3.66
C GLY A 186 -30.18 -2.78 -4.45
N THR A 187 -30.62 -1.99 -5.43
CA THR A 187 -29.75 -1.07 -6.17
C THR A 187 -30.46 0.24 -6.46
N ILE A 188 -29.67 1.29 -6.69
CA ILE A 188 -30.15 2.55 -7.23
C ILE A 188 -29.89 2.51 -8.73
N VAL A 189 -30.95 2.58 -9.52
CA VAL A 189 -30.86 2.47 -10.97
C VAL A 189 -29.98 3.58 -11.55
N GLY A 190 -28.92 3.22 -12.22
CA GLY A 190 -27.94 4.14 -12.81
C GLY A 190 -26.77 4.51 -11.88
N SER A 191 -26.68 3.90 -10.70
CA SER A 191 -25.53 4.09 -9.78
C SER A 191 -24.27 3.30 -10.17
N ASN A 192 -24.41 2.28 -11.01
CA ASN A 192 -23.37 1.29 -11.31
C ASN A 192 -22.90 0.48 -10.09
N ALA A 193 -23.70 0.41 -9.04
CA ALA A 193 -23.37 -0.40 -7.86
C ALA A 193 -23.33 -1.91 -8.17
N LEU A 194 -24.13 -2.35 -9.13
CA LEU A 194 -24.06 -3.72 -9.65
C LEU A 194 -23.29 -3.74 -10.98
N PHE A 195 -23.93 -3.44 -12.08
CA PHE A 195 -23.34 -3.10 -13.38
C PHE A 195 -24.46 -2.55 -14.28
N SER A 196 -24.08 -1.68 -15.23
CA SER A 196 -25.01 -0.86 -15.98
C SER A 196 -26.10 -1.66 -16.70
N GLU A 197 -25.73 -2.81 -17.28
CA GLU A 197 -26.67 -3.62 -18.06
C GLU A 197 -27.78 -4.18 -17.16
N LEU A 198 -27.44 -4.71 -15.99
CA LEU A 198 -28.40 -5.21 -15.02
C LEU A 198 -29.29 -4.08 -14.50
N GLU A 199 -28.72 -2.94 -14.12
CA GLU A 199 -29.50 -1.81 -13.60
C GLU A 199 -30.48 -1.25 -14.66
N ASN A 200 -30.06 -1.20 -15.93
CA ASN A 200 -30.91 -0.73 -17.02
C ASN A 200 -32.09 -1.67 -17.29
N LEU A 201 -31.97 -2.97 -17.04
CA LEU A 201 -33.09 -3.91 -17.18
C LEU A 201 -34.22 -3.65 -16.17
N LEU A 202 -33.93 -3.05 -15.02
CA LEU A 202 -34.93 -2.74 -14.01
C LEU A 202 -35.83 -1.57 -14.41
N ILE A 203 -35.39 -0.74 -15.36
CA ILE A 203 -36.14 0.43 -15.83
C ILE A 203 -37.42 -0.03 -16.54
N GLY A 204 -38.55 0.58 -16.18
CA GLY A 204 -39.85 0.30 -16.78
C GLY A 204 -40.65 -0.82 -16.13
N HIS A 205 -40.06 -1.57 -15.21
CA HIS A 205 -40.75 -2.61 -14.44
C HIS A 205 -41.44 -2.04 -13.21
N VAL A 206 -42.55 -2.66 -12.81
CA VAL A 206 -43.33 -2.32 -11.62
C VAL A 206 -43.18 -3.37 -10.53
N VAL A 207 -43.69 -3.07 -9.35
CA VAL A 207 -43.75 -4.03 -8.24
C VAL A 207 -44.50 -5.28 -8.66
N ASP A 208 -44.04 -6.45 -8.25
CA ASP A 208 -44.49 -7.81 -8.59
C ASP A 208 -44.21 -8.27 -10.04
N ASP A 209 -43.63 -7.44 -10.90
CA ASP A 209 -43.15 -7.92 -12.20
C ASP A 209 -42.07 -9.00 -12.00
N ALA A 210 -42.20 -10.08 -12.74
CA ALA A 210 -41.20 -11.15 -12.81
C ALA A 210 -40.81 -11.38 -14.27
N PHE A 211 -39.48 -11.44 -14.52
CA PHE A 211 -38.95 -11.65 -15.86
C PHE A 211 -37.60 -12.36 -15.82
N ASP A 212 -37.26 -13.04 -16.92
CA ASP A 212 -36.02 -13.71 -17.13
C ASP A 212 -35.21 -13.01 -18.23
N LYS A 213 -33.94 -12.92 -18.07
CA LYS A 213 -33.01 -12.33 -19.05
C LYS A 213 -31.67 -13.03 -19.04
N GLN A 214 -31.14 -13.27 -20.22
CA GLN A 214 -29.74 -13.68 -20.36
C GLN A 214 -28.86 -12.45 -20.21
N LEU A 215 -27.87 -12.55 -19.34
CA LEU A 215 -26.90 -11.50 -19.01
C LEU A 215 -25.47 -12.00 -19.13
N ASP A 216 -24.60 -11.14 -19.62
CA ASP A 216 -23.17 -11.35 -19.61
C ASP A 216 -22.57 -10.63 -18.40
N PHE A 217 -22.13 -11.41 -17.42
CA PHE A 217 -21.55 -10.86 -16.19
C PHE A 217 -20.12 -10.41 -16.43
N PRO A 218 -19.73 -9.20 -15.94
CA PRO A 218 -18.36 -8.72 -16.07
C PRO A 218 -17.36 -9.64 -15.34
N SER A 219 -16.10 -9.61 -15.76
CA SER A 219 -15.05 -10.47 -15.21
C SER A 219 -14.68 -10.17 -13.76
N ASP A 220 -15.01 -8.96 -13.29
CA ASP A 220 -14.81 -8.47 -11.92
C ASP A 220 -16.10 -8.54 -11.07
N PHE A 221 -17.11 -9.28 -11.55
CA PHE A 221 -18.34 -9.43 -10.79
C PHE A 221 -18.09 -10.18 -9.47
N ARG A 222 -18.68 -9.67 -8.38
CA ARG A 222 -18.44 -10.15 -7.00
C ARG A 222 -18.73 -11.63 -6.72
N ILE A 223 -19.49 -12.30 -7.60
CA ILE A 223 -19.82 -13.73 -7.47
C ILE A 223 -18.94 -14.49 -8.46
N ASP A 224 -17.87 -15.13 -7.97
CA ASP A 224 -16.87 -15.83 -8.78
C ASP A 224 -17.48 -16.85 -9.76
N GLY A 225 -18.54 -17.53 -9.37
CA GLY A 225 -19.23 -18.50 -10.23
C GLY A 225 -19.94 -17.91 -11.45
N LEU A 226 -20.22 -16.59 -11.44
CA LEU A 226 -20.86 -15.85 -12.52
C LEU A 226 -19.87 -14.92 -13.25
N ALA A 227 -18.76 -14.54 -12.63
CA ALA A 227 -17.78 -13.62 -13.20
C ALA A 227 -17.28 -14.09 -14.58
N GLY A 228 -17.40 -13.21 -15.58
CA GLY A 228 -17.02 -13.48 -16.97
C GLY A 228 -17.88 -14.51 -17.71
N LYS A 229 -19.04 -14.89 -17.18
CA LYS A 229 -19.94 -15.89 -17.79
C LYS A 229 -21.26 -15.30 -18.22
N SER A 230 -21.87 -15.89 -19.26
CA SER A 230 -23.27 -15.68 -19.59
C SER A 230 -24.15 -16.60 -18.74
N ALA A 231 -25.19 -16.03 -18.11
CA ALA A 231 -26.15 -16.79 -17.32
C ALA A 231 -27.59 -16.30 -17.56
N ASN A 232 -28.54 -17.20 -17.40
CA ASN A 232 -29.96 -16.83 -17.34
C ASN A 232 -30.25 -16.30 -15.92
N ALA A 233 -30.62 -15.04 -15.84
CA ALA A 233 -30.97 -14.36 -14.62
C ALA A 233 -32.50 -14.18 -14.52
N SER A 234 -33.06 -14.54 -13.37
CA SER A 234 -34.48 -14.36 -13.03
C SER A 234 -34.61 -13.23 -12.01
N PHE A 235 -35.54 -12.33 -12.27
CA PHE A 235 -35.81 -11.15 -11.48
C PHE A 235 -37.27 -11.15 -11.05
N LYS A 236 -37.52 -10.72 -9.80
CA LYS A 236 -38.86 -10.34 -9.34
C LYS A 236 -38.75 -9.06 -8.56
N ILE A 237 -39.44 -8.02 -9.04
CA ILE A 237 -39.42 -6.69 -8.38
C ILE A 237 -40.25 -6.75 -7.11
N VAL A 238 -39.61 -6.46 -5.97
CA VAL A 238 -40.27 -6.47 -4.66
C VAL A 238 -40.72 -5.08 -4.27
N ARG A 239 -39.94 -4.06 -4.61
CA ARG A 239 -40.25 -2.67 -4.24
C ARG A 239 -39.54 -1.70 -5.17
N VAL A 240 -40.27 -0.63 -5.54
CA VAL A 240 -39.72 0.55 -6.23
C VAL A 240 -39.87 1.74 -5.29
N GLN A 241 -38.85 2.53 -5.12
CA GLN A 241 -38.85 3.70 -4.25
C GLN A 241 -38.20 4.88 -4.96
N GLU A 242 -38.87 6.03 -4.94
CA GLU A 242 -38.27 7.25 -5.47
C GLU A 242 -37.44 8.01 -4.41
N PRO A 243 -36.37 8.70 -4.82
CA PRO A 243 -35.62 9.52 -3.91
C PRO A 243 -36.42 10.76 -3.50
N LYS A 244 -36.56 10.98 -2.21
CA LYS A 244 -37.10 12.23 -1.65
C LYS A 244 -35.96 13.01 -1.06
N LEU A 245 -35.59 14.11 -1.72
CA LEU A 245 -34.59 15.03 -1.23
C LEU A 245 -35.11 15.78 -0.01
N PRO A 246 -34.30 15.92 1.07
CA PRO A 246 -34.64 16.75 2.20
C PRO A 246 -34.75 18.21 1.79
N GLU A 247 -35.64 18.96 2.43
CA GLU A 247 -35.65 20.40 2.31
C GLU A 247 -34.45 21.01 3.02
N LEU A 248 -33.98 22.18 2.55
CA LEU A 248 -32.89 22.92 3.20
C LEU A 248 -33.41 23.67 4.42
N ASP A 249 -34.01 22.93 5.35
CA ASP A 249 -34.58 23.45 6.57
C ASP A 249 -33.56 23.44 7.75
N ALA A 250 -33.98 24.01 8.88
CA ALA A 250 -33.13 24.06 10.07
C ALA A 250 -32.67 22.68 10.55
N ALA A 251 -33.46 21.62 10.37
CA ALA A 251 -33.10 20.26 10.76
C ALA A 251 -31.99 19.70 9.88
N PHE A 252 -32.07 19.94 8.55
CA PHE A 252 -31.03 19.55 7.61
C PHE A 252 -29.71 20.28 7.93
N LEU A 253 -29.77 21.61 8.12
CA LEU A 253 -28.60 22.45 8.40
C LEU A 253 -27.93 22.07 9.72
N ALA A 254 -28.73 21.79 10.76
CA ALA A 254 -28.23 21.31 12.06
C ALA A 254 -27.46 19.97 11.92
N GLY A 255 -27.86 19.10 10.99
CA GLY A 255 -27.15 17.85 10.66
C GLY A 255 -25.72 18.07 10.11
N PHE A 256 -25.38 19.29 9.68
CA PHE A 256 -24.04 19.71 9.25
C PHE A 256 -23.36 20.70 10.23
N GLY A 257 -23.94 20.88 11.43
CA GLY A 257 -23.38 21.71 12.48
C GLY A 257 -23.75 23.20 12.38
N VAL A 258 -24.66 23.58 11.48
CA VAL A 258 -25.13 24.95 11.34
C VAL A 258 -26.40 25.13 12.20
N SER A 259 -26.23 25.72 13.39
CA SER A 259 -27.32 26.01 14.31
C SER A 259 -27.88 27.42 14.19
N GLU A 260 -27.10 28.36 13.66
CA GLU A 260 -27.44 29.76 13.50
C GLU A 260 -27.00 30.26 12.12
N GLY A 261 -27.63 31.32 11.60
CA GLY A 261 -27.29 31.93 10.32
C GLY A 261 -27.94 31.29 9.09
N GLY A 262 -28.68 30.16 9.27
CA GLY A 262 -29.50 29.56 8.22
C GLY A 262 -28.72 29.12 6.98
N LEU A 263 -29.41 29.19 5.82
CA LEU A 263 -28.85 28.74 4.53
C LEU A 263 -27.64 29.55 4.07
N GLU A 264 -27.61 30.86 4.37
CA GLU A 264 -26.46 31.70 3.99
C GLU A 264 -25.17 31.22 4.68
N ARG A 265 -25.23 30.98 5.97
CA ARG A 265 -24.11 30.45 6.74
C ARG A 265 -23.66 29.08 6.23
N PHE A 266 -24.60 28.20 5.91
CA PHE A 266 -24.30 26.90 5.34
C PHE A 266 -23.56 27.01 3.99
N ARG A 267 -24.01 27.93 3.11
CA ARG A 267 -23.34 28.19 1.84
C ARG A 267 -21.92 28.69 2.03
N GLU A 268 -21.69 29.59 3.01
CA GLU A 268 -20.35 30.07 3.36
C GLU A 268 -19.46 28.93 3.83
N ASP A 269 -19.95 28.05 4.69
CA ASP A 269 -19.19 26.93 5.23
C ASP A 269 -18.86 25.90 4.13
N VAL A 270 -19.81 25.59 3.23
CA VAL A 270 -19.56 24.75 2.04
C VAL A 270 -18.52 25.39 1.13
N LYS A 271 -18.64 26.70 0.83
CA LYS A 271 -17.66 27.43 0.02
C LYS A 271 -16.26 27.40 0.63
N ALA A 272 -16.15 27.68 1.91
CA ALA A 272 -14.88 27.63 2.64
C ALA A 272 -14.26 26.22 2.66
N ASN A 273 -15.10 25.17 2.68
CA ASN A 273 -14.62 23.80 2.57
C ASN A 273 -14.07 23.49 1.17
N LEU A 274 -14.83 23.82 0.12
CA LEU A 274 -14.41 23.67 -1.27
C LEU A 274 -13.11 24.44 -1.56
N GLU A 275 -12.98 25.66 -1.07
CA GLU A 275 -11.77 26.49 -1.23
C GLU A 275 -10.54 25.83 -0.55
N ARG A 276 -10.72 25.24 0.63
CA ARG A 276 -9.65 24.50 1.31
C ARG A 276 -9.25 23.24 0.54
N GLU A 277 -10.21 22.47 0.05
CA GLU A 277 -9.96 21.28 -0.76
C GLU A 277 -9.27 21.62 -2.08
N LEU A 278 -9.75 22.67 -2.76
CA LEU A 278 -9.15 23.18 -3.98
C LEU A 278 -7.70 23.62 -3.75
N SER A 279 -7.45 24.41 -2.69
CA SER A 279 -6.11 24.87 -2.34
C SER A 279 -5.16 23.70 -2.07
N ALA A 280 -5.62 22.68 -1.33
CA ALA A 280 -4.84 21.47 -1.07
C ALA A 280 -4.56 20.68 -2.35
N ALA A 281 -5.55 20.52 -3.23
CA ALA A 281 -5.41 19.83 -4.50
C ALA A 281 -4.41 20.57 -5.44
N LEU A 282 -4.52 21.89 -5.54
CA LEU A 282 -3.61 22.71 -6.35
C LEU A 282 -2.18 22.67 -5.82
N ALA A 283 -2.00 22.72 -4.49
CA ALA A 283 -0.69 22.60 -3.85
C ALA A 283 -0.06 21.22 -4.10
N SER A 284 -0.85 20.17 -4.00
CA SER A 284 -0.42 18.80 -4.29
C SER A 284 0.01 18.63 -5.76
N ARG A 285 -0.79 19.15 -6.70
CA ARG A 285 -0.45 19.13 -8.14
C ARG A 285 0.81 19.92 -8.45
N LEU A 286 0.96 21.10 -7.86
CA LEU A 286 2.16 21.92 -8.02
C LEU A 286 3.40 21.18 -7.51
N LYS A 287 3.30 20.57 -6.33
CA LYS A 287 4.38 19.76 -5.76
C LYS A 287 4.74 18.56 -6.67
N ALA A 288 3.74 17.84 -7.16
CA ALA A 288 3.96 16.73 -8.07
C ALA A 288 4.67 17.16 -9.36
N SER A 289 4.18 18.25 -9.99
CA SER A 289 4.80 18.81 -11.19
C SER A 289 6.24 19.30 -10.95
N ALA A 290 6.50 19.91 -9.79
CA ALA A 290 7.86 20.32 -9.43
C ALA A 290 8.80 19.11 -9.27
N VAL A 291 8.35 18.06 -8.61
CA VAL A 291 9.13 16.82 -8.44
C VAL A 291 9.39 16.14 -9.79
N GLU A 292 8.38 16.05 -10.66
CA GLU A 292 8.51 15.50 -12.01
C GLU A 292 9.56 16.25 -12.84
N ARG A 293 9.49 17.58 -12.85
CA ARG A 293 10.47 18.41 -13.56
C ARG A 293 11.89 18.26 -13.02
N LEU A 294 12.03 18.12 -11.69
CA LEU A 294 13.32 17.85 -11.06
C LEU A 294 13.88 16.48 -11.48
N ILE A 295 13.04 15.45 -11.53
CA ILE A 295 13.43 14.11 -11.97
C ILE A 295 13.86 14.15 -13.43
N ASP A 296 13.09 14.79 -14.30
CA ASP A 296 13.41 14.90 -15.74
C ASP A 296 14.75 15.61 -15.96
N ALA A 297 14.99 16.72 -15.23
CA ALA A 297 16.23 17.47 -15.32
C ALA A 297 17.46 16.67 -14.83
N HIS A 298 17.25 15.65 -14.02
CA HIS A 298 18.32 14.82 -13.44
C HIS A 298 18.22 13.34 -13.87
N ALA A 299 17.57 13.06 -14.99
CA ALA A 299 17.37 11.69 -15.52
C ALA A 299 18.68 10.93 -15.77
N SER A 300 19.82 11.62 -15.88
CA SER A 300 21.15 11.02 -16.05
C SER A 300 21.78 10.55 -14.74
N LEU A 301 21.15 10.81 -13.58
CA LEU A 301 21.68 10.36 -12.30
C LEU A 301 21.56 8.84 -12.18
N GLU A 302 22.69 8.17 -12.03
CA GLU A 302 22.70 6.73 -11.73
C GLU A 302 22.18 6.49 -10.31
N LEU A 303 21.24 5.55 -10.19
CA LEU A 303 20.69 5.13 -8.90
C LEU A 303 21.23 3.76 -8.51
N PRO A 304 21.55 3.54 -7.22
CA PRO A 304 21.91 2.22 -6.73
C PRO A 304 20.78 1.21 -6.99
N GLN A 305 21.09 0.13 -7.73
CA GLN A 305 20.11 -0.87 -8.12
C GLN A 305 19.43 -1.52 -6.91
N GLY A 306 20.20 -1.72 -5.84
CA GLY A 306 19.69 -2.29 -4.61
C GLY A 306 18.59 -1.45 -3.94
N LEU A 307 18.63 -0.10 -4.08
CA LEU A 307 17.56 0.78 -3.60
C LEU A 307 16.33 0.70 -4.50
N VAL A 308 16.52 0.68 -5.83
CA VAL A 308 15.43 0.54 -6.81
C VAL A 308 14.68 -0.77 -6.58
N ASP A 309 15.40 -1.87 -6.42
CA ASP A 309 14.81 -3.19 -6.15
C ASP A 309 14.10 -3.24 -4.78
N GLY A 310 14.63 -2.52 -3.79
CA GLY A 310 14.03 -2.40 -2.47
C GLY A 310 12.69 -1.69 -2.51
N GLU A 311 12.64 -0.53 -3.16
CA GLU A 311 11.44 0.27 -3.33
C GLU A 311 10.37 -0.45 -4.17
N ALA A 312 10.77 -1.09 -5.28
CA ALA A 312 9.87 -1.87 -6.11
C ALA A 312 9.19 -3.00 -5.32
N ARG A 313 9.92 -3.69 -4.45
CA ARG A 313 9.35 -4.73 -3.58
C ARG A 313 8.38 -4.16 -2.56
N GLU A 314 8.68 -2.99 -1.98
CA GLU A 314 7.80 -2.35 -1.00
C GLU A 314 6.51 -1.86 -1.64
N LEU A 315 6.57 -1.22 -2.81
CA LEU A 315 5.40 -0.82 -3.59
C LEU A 315 4.52 -2.01 -3.98
N ALA A 316 5.14 -3.14 -4.38
CA ALA A 316 4.40 -4.36 -4.67
C ALA A 316 3.68 -4.93 -3.44
N ARG A 317 4.29 -4.86 -2.25
CA ARG A 317 3.66 -5.27 -0.99
C ARG A 317 2.49 -4.37 -0.62
N GLN A 318 2.65 -3.05 -0.74
CA GLN A 318 1.59 -2.07 -0.46
C GLN A 318 0.39 -2.30 -1.40
N SER A 319 0.61 -2.43 -2.70
CA SER A 319 -0.44 -2.72 -3.68
C SER A 319 -1.20 -4.02 -3.37
N THR A 320 -0.52 -5.04 -2.85
CA THR A 320 -1.16 -6.31 -2.47
C THR A 320 -1.95 -6.17 -1.17
N ARG A 321 -1.50 -5.33 -0.25
CA ARG A 321 -2.18 -5.04 1.01
C ARG A 321 -3.45 -4.23 0.77
N ASP A 322 -3.37 -3.16 -0.03
CA ASP A 322 -4.50 -2.31 -0.39
C ASP A 322 -5.62 -3.13 -1.06
N LYS A 323 -5.26 -4.06 -1.97
CA LYS A 323 -6.22 -4.98 -2.59
C LYS A 323 -6.89 -5.92 -1.57
N ARG A 324 -6.20 -6.33 -0.52
CA ARG A 324 -6.78 -7.18 0.54
C ARG A 324 -7.66 -6.39 1.50
N GLU A 325 -7.31 -5.15 1.81
CA GLU A 325 -8.10 -4.27 2.68
C GLU A 325 -9.39 -3.82 2.00
N THR A 326 -9.38 -3.53 0.70
CA THR A 326 -10.60 -3.24 -0.08
C THR A 326 -11.55 -4.43 -0.12
N VAL A 327 -11.04 -5.67 -0.24
CA VAL A 327 -11.88 -6.89 -0.22
C VAL A 327 -12.41 -7.21 1.18
N SER A 328 -11.75 -6.77 2.26
CA SER A 328 -12.17 -7.07 3.65
C SER A 328 -13.12 -6.03 4.26
N HIS A 329 -13.40 -4.93 3.59
CA HIS A 329 -14.26 -3.82 4.08
C HIS A 329 -15.60 -3.70 3.33
N GLU A 330 -15.95 -4.69 2.51
CA GLU A 330 -17.33 -4.82 2.02
C GLU A 330 -18.11 -5.70 3.00
N PRO A 331 -19.11 -5.11 3.71
CA PRO A 331 -19.99 -5.83 4.62
C PRO A 331 -20.98 -6.72 3.90
#